data_5e9bbf4e2b20a11b02e0c97cdfa17370
#
_entry.id   5e9bbf4e2b20a11b02e0c97cdfa17370
#
_cell.length_a   1.000
_cell.length_b   1.000
_cell.length_c   1.000
_cell.angle_alpha   90.00
_cell.angle_beta   90.00
_cell.angle_gamma   90.00
#
_symmetry.space_group_name_H-M   'P 1'
#
loop_
_entity.id
_entity.type
_entity.pdbx_description
1 polymer ?
#
loop_
_entity_poly.entity_id
_entity_poly.type
_entity_poly.pdbx_seq_one_letter_code
_entity_poly.pdbx_strand_id
1 'polypeptide(L)'
;QKQVFFTDTTWRDAHQSLFATRLRTIDMARVAGRAAKGVPNLFSLECWGGATFDVSYRFLHEDPWERLRMFRREVPNTLLQMLIRGANAVGYTSYPDNVVRQFIQRAAANGIDVFRVFDSLNSLDNMHVAIDEVRAQNKIAEVALCYTGDILDSNRPKYNLDYYVNMAKELEKAGANIIAIKDMAGLLKPQAAYNLVSALKDAVTVPIHLHTHEGSGNAIYSYGRAVDAGVDVIDLAYSAFANGTSQPSMNSMYYALSGHDRQPEMNIDYMEEM
;
A
#
# COMPACT_ATOMS: atom_id res chain seq x y z
N GLN A 1 16.56 -10.64 3.74
CA GLN A 1 15.25 -11.24 4.01
C GLN A 1 15.02 -12.40 3.06
N LYS A 2 14.60 -13.57 3.56
CA LYS A 2 14.42 -14.75 2.70
C LYS A 2 13.17 -14.66 1.83
N GLN A 3 12.00 -14.35 2.38
CA GLN A 3 10.72 -14.32 1.68
C GLN A 3 10.30 -12.89 1.35
N VAL A 4 9.53 -12.70 0.26
CA VAL A 4 8.79 -11.48 0.02
C VAL A 4 7.47 -11.54 0.81
N PHE A 5 7.04 -10.41 1.38
CA PHE A 5 5.75 -10.32 2.04
C PHE A 5 4.69 -9.73 1.11
N PHE A 6 3.44 -10.12 1.35
CA PHE A 6 2.28 -9.60 0.64
C PHE A 6 1.44 -8.70 1.56
N THR A 7 0.98 -7.58 1.02
CA THR A 7 -0.10 -6.77 1.59
C THR A 7 -1.37 -7.02 0.78
N ASP A 8 -2.47 -7.29 1.47
CA ASP A 8 -3.77 -7.47 0.85
C ASP A 8 -4.50 -6.12 0.75
N THR A 9 -4.71 -5.64 -0.46
CA THR A 9 -5.39 -4.36 -0.77
C THR A 9 -6.86 -4.52 -1.12
N THR A 10 -7.40 -5.74 -1.10
CA THR A 10 -8.79 -6.06 -1.46
C THR A 10 -9.79 -5.15 -0.74
N TRP A 11 -9.52 -4.82 0.51
CA TRP A 11 -10.43 -4.16 1.43
C TRP A 11 -10.42 -2.63 1.35
N ARG A 12 -9.50 -2.05 0.56
CA ARG A 12 -9.45 -0.61 0.31
C ARG A 12 -9.21 -0.29 -1.17
N ASP A 13 -7.96 -0.44 -1.68
CA ASP A 13 -7.59 0.09 -3.00
C ASP A 13 -8.22 -0.70 -4.14
N ALA A 14 -8.33 -2.01 -4.01
CA ALA A 14 -8.94 -2.85 -5.02
C ALA A 14 -10.42 -2.48 -5.26
N HIS A 15 -11.24 -2.42 -4.23
CA HIS A 15 -12.64 -2.04 -4.40
C HIS A 15 -12.81 -0.53 -4.66
N GLN A 16 -11.86 0.31 -4.23
CA GLN A 16 -11.83 1.71 -4.64
C GLN A 16 -11.67 1.82 -6.17
N SER A 17 -10.81 1.00 -6.74
CA SER A 17 -10.47 1.02 -8.16
C SER A 17 -11.55 0.38 -9.05
N LEU A 18 -12.20 -0.70 -8.58
CA LEU A 18 -13.17 -1.47 -9.36
C LEU A 18 -14.63 -1.03 -9.15
N PHE A 19 -14.98 -0.60 -7.93
CA PHE A 19 -16.36 -0.34 -7.52
C PHE A 19 -16.55 1.09 -6.99
N ALA A 20 -15.68 2.00 -7.35
CA ALA A 20 -15.70 3.39 -6.84
C ALA A 20 -15.91 3.45 -5.32
N THR A 21 -15.26 2.53 -4.58
CA THR A 21 -15.32 2.41 -3.12
C THR A 21 -16.70 2.02 -2.56
N ARG A 22 -17.59 1.46 -3.39
CA ARG A 22 -19.00 1.18 -3.00
C ARG A 22 -19.20 -0.17 -2.28
N LEU A 23 -18.14 -0.87 -1.87
CA LEU A 23 -18.28 -2.10 -1.08
C LEU A 23 -18.74 -1.76 0.34
N ARG A 24 -19.84 -2.38 0.81
CA ARG A 24 -20.44 -2.10 2.11
C ARG A 24 -19.68 -2.80 3.24
N THR A 25 -19.71 -2.23 4.43
CA THR A 25 -19.07 -2.80 5.62
C THR A 25 -19.61 -4.21 5.93
N ILE A 26 -20.91 -4.43 5.77
CA ILE A 26 -21.52 -5.76 6.04
C ILE A 26 -21.03 -6.84 5.07
N ASP A 27 -20.74 -6.48 3.83
CA ASP A 27 -20.23 -7.44 2.84
C ASP A 27 -18.79 -7.85 3.19
N MET A 28 -17.97 -6.89 3.60
CA MET A 28 -16.60 -7.13 4.08
C MET A 28 -16.58 -7.92 5.38
N ALA A 29 -17.42 -7.59 6.36
CA ALA A 29 -17.47 -8.25 7.66
C ALA A 29 -17.75 -9.76 7.57
N ARG A 30 -18.52 -10.18 6.57
CA ARG A 30 -18.85 -11.60 6.36
C ARG A 30 -17.64 -12.48 6.03
N VAL A 31 -16.59 -11.89 5.46
CA VAL A 31 -15.44 -12.64 4.94
C VAL A 31 -14.10 -12.23 5.55
N ALA A 32 -13.99 -11.02 6.13
CA ALA A 32 -12.72 -10.48 6.62
C ALA A 32 -12.01 -11.39 7.63
N GLY A 33 -12.73 -11.87 8.64
CA GLY A 33 -12.15 -12.75 9.65
C GLY A 33 -11.75 -14.12 9.10
N ARG A 34 -12.47 -14.62 8.09
CA ARG A 34 -12.13 -15.85 7.40
C ARG A 34 -10.87 -15.64 6.54
N ALA A 35 -10.83 -14.56 5.76
CA ALA A 35 -9.67 -14.21 4.94
C ALA A 35 -8.38 -14.10 5.78
N ALA A 36 -8.43 -13.39 6.89
CA ALA A 36 -7.28 -13.21 7.79
C ALA A 36 -6.78 -14.52 8.42
N LYS A 37 -7.66 -15.46 8.74
CA LYS A 37 -7.28 -16.77 9.29
C LYS A 37 -6.59 -17.65 8.24
N GLY A 38 -7.00 -17.56 6.99
CA GLY A 38 -6.48 -18.37 5.90
C GLY A 38 -5.10 -17.93 5.41
N VAL A 39 -4.76 -16.67 5.59
CA VAL A 39 -3.48 -16.10 5.16
C VAL A 39 -2.78 -15.35 6.31
N PRO A 40 -2.34 -16.07 7.35
CA PRO A 40 -1.79 -15.46 8.56
C PRO A 40 -0.45 -14.74 8.33
N ASN A 41 0.23 -15.03 7.24
CA ASN A 41 1.58 -14.53 6.93
C ASN A 41 1.56 -13.23 6.08
N LEU A 42 0.40 -12.59 5.90
CA LEU A 42 0.33 -11.27 5.30
C LEU A 42 1.12 -10.25 6.13
N PHE A 43 1.84 -9.36 5.45
CA PHE A 43 2.47 -8.21 6.11
C PHE A 43 1.41 -7.30 6.72
N SER A 44 0.41 -6.93 5.90
CA SER A 44 -0.69 -6.08 6.34
C SER A 44 -1.95 -6.32 5.51
N LEU A 45 -3.06 -5.80 6.03
CA LEU A 45 -4.34 -5.74 5.36
C LEU A 45 -4.71 -4.26 5.21
N GLU A 46 -4.69 -3.73 3.98
CA GLU A 46 -5.07 -2.36 3.69
C GLU A 46 -6.59 -2.25 3.61
N CYS A 47 -7.21 -1.64 4.63
CA CYS A 47 -8.65 -1.67 4.80
C CYS A 47 -9.31 -0.29 4.95
N TRP A 48 -8.52 0.80 5.02
CA TRP A 48 -9.07 2.10 5.37
C TRP A 48 -8.28 3.27 4.77
N GLY A 49 -8.80 4.48 4.89
CA GLY A 49 -8.21 5.68 4.29
C GLY A 49 -8.59 5.85 2.82
N GLY A 50 -7.80 6.63 2.07
CA GLY A 50 -8.12 6.97 0.70
C GLY A 50 -9.53 7.58 0.56
N ALA A 51 -10.36 7.01 -0.31
CA ALA A 51 -11.76 7.41 -0.49
C ALA A 51 -12.74 6.65 0.43
N THR A 52 -12.29 5.63 1.17
CA THR A 52 -13.19 4.82 2.03
C THR A 52 -13.92 5.64 3.07
N PHE A 53 -13.26 6.60 3.69
CA PHE A 53 -13.87 7.45 4.71
C PHE A 53 -15.03 8.27 4.14
N ASP A 54 -14.75 9.01 3.06
CA ASP A 54 -15.74 9.89 2.42
C ASP A 54 -16.90 9.10 1.81
N VAL A 55 -16.60 8.01 1.11
CA VAL A 55 -17.62 7.20 0.43
C VAL A 55 -18.52 6.46 1.42
N SER A 56 -17.97 5.92 2.51
CA SER A 56 -18.77 5.31 3.57
C SER A 56 -19.79 6.28 4.13
N TYR A 57 -19.34 7.48 4.45
CA TYR A 57 -20.18 8.52 5.01
C TYR A 57 -21.19 9.08 3.98
N ARG A 58 -20.70 9.50 2.80
CA ARG A 58 -21.48 10.26 1.83
C ARG A 58 -22.43 9.40 0.99
N PHE A 59 -22.03 8.19 0.62
CA PHE A 59 -22.75 7.37 -0.35
C PHE A 59 -23.32 6.09 0.23
N LEU A 60 -22.65 5.49 1.21
CA LEU A 60 -23.14 4.25 1.83
C LEU A 60 -23.94 4.50 3.10
N HIS A 61 -23.93 5.73 3.62
CA HIS A 61 -24.57 6.11 4.88
C HIS A 61 -24.11 5.23 6.05
N GLU A 62 -22.83 4.87 6.06
CA GLU A 62 -22.17 4.07 7.09
C GLU A 62 -21.17 4.92 7.88
N ASP A 63 -20.99 4.59 9.17
CA ASP A 63 -19.93 5.19 9.99
C ASP A 63 -18.56 4.61 9.58
N PRO A 64 -17.62 5.39 9.01
CA PRO A 64 -16.31 4.91 8.62
C PRO A 64 -15.48 4.43 9.81
N TRP A 65 -15.68 4.98 11.01
CA TRP A 65 -14.97 4.55 12.21
C TRP A 65 -15.46 3.19 12.71
N GLU A 66 -16.77 2.90 12.60
CA GLU A 66 -17.29 1.57 12.92
C GLU A 66 -16.77 0.53 11.95
N ARG A 67 -16.60 0.85 10.66
CA ARG A 67 -15.92 0.00 9.69
C ARG A 67 -14.51 -0.36 10.14
N LEU A 68 -13.72 0.61 10.59
CA LEU A 68 -12.37 0.36 11.09
C LEU A 68 -12.37 -0.53 12.34
N ARG A 69 -13.25 -0.23 13.29
CA ARG A 69 -13.41 -1.05 14.50
C ARG A 69 -13.84 -2.48 14.18
N MET A 70 -14.70 -2.66 13.17
CA MET A 70 -15.08 -3.97 12.67
C MET A 70 -13.87 -4.73 12.17
N PHE A 71 -13.03 -4.13 11.30
CA PHE A 71 -11.82 -4.78 10.83
C PHE A 71 -10.89 -5.17 11.98
N ARG A 72 -10.66 -4.28 12.94
CA ARG A 72 -9.79 -4.62 14.09
C ARG A 72 -10.35 -5.77 14.92
N ARG A 73 -11.66 -5.87 15.07
CA ARG A 73 -12.33 -6.95 15.78
C ARG A 73 -12.22 -8.27 15.03
N GLU A 74 -12.48 -8.27 13.72
CA GLU A 74 -12.49 -9.49 12.89
C GLU A 74 -11.07 -9.97 12.52
N VAL A 75 -10.08 -9.04 12.48
CA VAL A 75 -8.70 -9.28 12.06
C VAL A 75 -7.73 -8.83 13.16
N PRO A 76 -7.71 -9.49 14.32
CA PRO A 76 -6.95 -9.01 15.47
C PRO A 76 -5.43 -9.15 15.34
N ASN A 77 -4.96 -10.11 14.55
CA ASN A 77 -3.56 -10.54 14.53
C ASN A 77 -2.76 -10.06 13.28
N THR A 78 -3.41 -9.40 12.34
CA THR A 78 -2.74 -8.83 11.15
C THR A 78 -2.63 -7.32 11.30
N LEU A 79 -1.56 -6.73 10.82
CA LEU A 79 -1.40 -5.28 10.79
C LEU A 79 -2.47 -4.66 9.89
N LEU A 80 -3.22 -3.69 10.41
CA LEU A 80 -4.17 -2.92 9.61
C LEU A 80 -3.47 -1.69 9.03
N GLN A 81 -3.61 -1.54 7.72
CA GLN A 81 -3.00 -0.45 6.97
C GLN A 81 -4.06 0.52 6.43
N MET A 82 -3.70 1.81 6.42
CA MET A 82 -4.49 2.85 5.76
C MET A 82 -3.64 3.72 4.85
N LEU A 83 -4.32 4.35 3.87
CA LEU A 83 -3.74 5.40 3.04
C LEU A 83 -4.12 6.77 3.59
N ILE A 84 -3.12 7.66 3.75
CA ILE A 84 -3.31 9.06 4.14
C ILE A 84 -2.62 10.01 3.17
N ARG A 85 -3.33 11.06 2.72
CA ARG A 85 -2.86 12.02 1.71
C ARG A 85 -2.15 13.22 2.36
N GLY A 86 -1.05 12.99 3.09
CA GLY A 86 -0.30 14.04 3.74
C GLY A 86 -1.20 15.07 4.45
N ALA A 87 -1.04 16.35 4.13
CA ALA A 87 -1.85 17.45 4.70
C ALA A 87 -3.36 17.37 4.36
N ASN A 88 -3.74 16.62 3.35
CA ASN A 88 -5.17 16.44 3.01
C ASN A 88 -5.84 15.31 3.82
N ALA A 89 -5.11 14.57 4.63
CA ALA A 89 -5.59 13.42 5.39
C ALA A 89 -6.42 12.46 4.49
N VAL A 90 -7.73 12.36 4.71
CA VAL A 90 -8.67 11.59 3.85
C VAL A 90 -9.59 12.48 3.03
N GLY A 91 -9.35 13.81 3.04
CA GLY A 91 -10.12 14.80 2.29
C GLY A 91 -9.51 15.16 0.94
N TYR A 92 -10.00 16.26 0.36
CA TYR A 92 -9.64 16.74 -0.98
C TYR A 92 -9.01 18.14 -0.96
N THR A 93 -8.84 18.71 0.22
CA THR A 93 -8.16 19.98 0.47
C THR A 93 -7.25 19.81 1.67
N SER A 94 -6.24 20.67 1.81
CA SER A 94 -5.34 20.64 2.96
C SER A 94 -6.07 21.04 4.24
N TYR A 95 -5.85 20.30 5.29
CA TYR A 95 -6.34 20.60 6.63
C TYR A 95 -5.25 21.25 7.48
N PRO A 96 -5.61 22.03 8.51
CA PRO A 96 -4.64 22.48 9.50
C PRO A 96 -3.94 21.32 10.21
N ASP A 97 -2.69 21.52 10.61
CA ASP A 97 -1.83 20.50 11.23
C ASP A 97 -2.48 19.80 12.42
N ASN A 98 -3.17 20.56 13.29
CA ASN A 98 -3.86 19.99 14.44
C ASN A 98 -4.97 19.00 14.06
N VAL A 99 -5.63 19.22 12.93
CA VAL A 99 -6.67 18.31 12.42
C VAL A 99 -6.02 17.03 11.89
N VAL A 100 -4.93 17.14 11.13
CA VAL A 100 -4.18 15.98 10.63
C VAL A 100 -3.66 15.14 11.79
N ARG A 101 -3.05 15.78 12.80
CA ARG A 101 -2.56 15.10 14.00
C ARG A 101 -3.68 14.38 14.75
N GLN A 102 -4.78 15.06 15.03
CA GLN A 102 -5.91 14.46 15.74
C GLN A 102 -6.54 13.30 14.95
N PHE A 103 -6.63 13.42 13.63
CA PHE A 103 -7.12 12.35 12.77
C PHE A 103 -6.26 11.08 12.89
N ILE A 104 -4.92 11.22 12.82
CA ILE A 104 -3.96 10.11 12.96
C ILE A 104 -4.07 9.47 14.35
N GLN A 105 -4.13 10.28 15.43
CA GLN A 105 -4.32 9.78 16.79
C GLN A 105 -5.58 8.93 16.91
N ARG A 106 -6.69 9.40 16.32
CA ARG A 106 -7.97 8.66 16.32
C ARG A 106 -7.89 7.39 15.48
N ALA A 107 -7.26 7.42 14.32
CA ALA A 107 -7.07 6.24 13.49
C ALA A 107 -6.21 5.17 14.19
N ALA A 108 -5.10 5.58 14.80
CA ALA A 108 -4.23 4.70 15.60
C ALA A 108 -4.99 4.07 16.79
N ALA A 109 -5.76 4.87 17.54
CA ALA A 109 -6.56 4.42 18.67
C ALA A 109 -7.69 3.44 18.26
N ASN A 110 -8.18 3.53 17.01
CA ASN A 110 -9.22 2.63 16.48
C ASN A 110 -8.65 1.42 15.73
N GLY A 111 -7.33 1.26 15.69
CA GLY A 111 -6.72 0.00 15.27
C GLY A 111 -5.80 0.04 14.05
N ILE A 112 -5.50 1.20 13.48
CA ILE A 112 -4.50 1.30 12.40
C ILE A 112 -3.09 1.12 12.97
N ASP A 113 -2.30 0.29 12.30
CA ASP A 113 -0.90 0.01 12.64
C ASP A 113 0.09 0.59 11.64
N VAL A 114 -0.27 0.60 10.35
CA VAL A 114 0.56 1.09 9.25
C VAL A 114 -0.14 2.25 8.55
N PHE A 115 0.52 3.40 8.49
CA PHE A 115 0.04 4.58 7.79
C PHE A 115 0.88 4.79 6.53
N ARG A 116 0.29 4.52 5.36
CA ARG A 116 0.90 4.85 4.08
C ARG A 116 0.65 6.33 3.78
N VAL A 117 1.65 7.15 4.09
CA VAL A 117 1.62 8.60 3.87
C VAL A 117 2.13 8.91 2.47
N PHE A 118 1.36 9.65 1.67
CA PHE A 118 1.81 10.09 0.36
C PHE A 118 1.37 11.51 0.02
N ASP A 119 2.10 12.13 -0.90
CA ASP A 119 1.69 13.30 -1.65
C ASP A 119 1.85 13.02 -3.15
N SER A 120 0.82 13.32 -3.96
CA SER A 120 0.82 12.98 -5.39
C SER A 120 1.90 13.70 -6.21
N LEU A 121 2.43 14.80 -5.68
CA LEU A 121 3.51 15.58 -6.28
C LEU A 121 4.87 15.34 -5.59
N ASN A 122 4.92 14.38 -4.68
CA ASN A 122 6.11 14.06 -3.89
C ASN A 122 6.62 15.24 -3.02
N SER A 123 5.71 16.07 -2.49
CA SER A 123 6.05 17.16 -1.59
C SER A 123 6.26 16.62 -0.17
N LEU A 124 7.52 16.60 0.29
CA LEU A 124 7.84 16.19 1.66
C LEU A 124 7.20 17.14 2.69
N ASP A 125 7.15 18.44 2.40
CA ASP A 125 6.53 19.44 3.28
C ASP A 125 5.06 19.11 3.57
N ASN A 126 4.32 18.61 2.57
CA ASN A 126 2.94 18.17 2.75
C ASN A 126 2.80 16.88 3.57
N MET A 127 3.85 16.10 3.70
CA MET A 127 3.85 14.81 4.41
C MET A 127 4.38 14.91 5.84
N HIS A 128 5.18 15.90 6.17
CA HIS A 128 5.91 16.02 7.47
C HIS A 128 5.01 15.84 8.68
N VAL A 129 3.92 16.59 8.76
CA VAL A 129 3.02 16.56 9.92
C VAL A 129 2.44 15.17 10.14
N ALA A 130 2.10 14.48 9.05
CA ALA A 130 1.58 13.12 9.13
C ALA A 130 2.65 12.12 9.56
N ILE A 131 3.88 12.21 9.02
CA ILE A 131 5.00 11.34 9.39
C ILE A 131 5.31 11.49 10.87
N ASP A 132 5.47 12.73 11.33
CA ASP A 132 5.79 13.04 12.75
C ASP A 132 4.73 12.47 13.69
N GLU A 133 3.45 12.67 13.36
CA GLU A 133 2.37 12.22 14.23
C GLU A 133 2.25 10.69 14.26
N VAL A 134 2.39 10.02 13.13
CA VAL A 134 2.39 8.54 13.08
C VAL A 134 3.50 7.99 13.98
N ARG A 135 4.70 8.57 13.91
CA ARG A 135 5.83 8.21 14.77
C ARG A 135 5.55 8.46 16.24
N ALA A 136 4.94 9.62 16.56
CA ALA A 136 4.57 9.97 17.93
C ALA A 136 3.55 9.00 18.54
N GLN A 137 2.71 8.37 17.70
CA GLN A 137 1.77 7.33 18.11
C GLN A 137 2.41 5.93 18.20
N ASN A 138 3.72 5.78 18.01
CA ASN A 138 4.43 4.49 17.94
C ASN A 138 3.84 3.55 16.87
N LYS A 139 3.41 4.12 15.75
CA LYS A 139 2.90 3.39 14.59
C LYS A 139 3.90 3.40 13.44
N ILE A 140 3.67 2.55 12.44
CA ILE A 140 4.56 2.40 11.29
C ILE A 140 4.24 3.50 10.27
N ALA A 141 5.19 4.41 10.06
CA ALA A 141 5.14 5.39 8.98
C ALA A 141 5.73 4.75 7.71
N GLU A 142 4.85 4.29 6.84
CA GLU A 142 5.21 3.89 5.50
C GLU A 142 5.05 5.11 4.59
N VAL A 143 6.15 5.66 4.11
CA VAL A 143 6.14 6.90 3.33
C VAL A 143 6.36 6.59 1.85
N ALA A 144 5.43 7.06 1.01
CA ALA A 144 5.43 6.70 -0.39
C ALA A 144 6.08 7.79 -1.26
N LEU A 145 6.92 7.36 -2.18
CA LEU A 145 7.30 8.10 -3.36
C LEU A 145 6.38 7.71 -4.52
N CYS A 146 5.74 8.70 -5.15
CA CYS A 146 4.89 8.48 -6.31
C CYS A 146 5.75 8.35 -7.56
N TYR A 147 5.66 7.18 -8.21
CA TYR A 147 6.36 6.92 -9.46
C TYR A 147 5.61 7.53 -10.64
N THR A 148 6.33 8.22 -11.51
CA THR A 148 5.81 8.79 -12.76
C THR A 148 6.89 8.78 -13.82
N GLY A 149 6.50 8.91 -15.10
CA GLY A 149 7.43 8.91 -16.21
C GLY A 149 7.99 7.53 -16.53
N ASP A 150 9.23 7.49 -16.97
CA ASP A 150 9.95 6.28 -17.37
C ASP A 150 11.46 6.46 -17.10
N ILE A 151 11.96 5.79 -16.07
CA ILE A 151 13.40 5.88 -15.72
C ILE A 151 14.33 5.22 -16.76
N LEU A 152 13.78 4.49 -17.73
CA LEU A 152 14.55 3.89 -18.82
C LEU A 152 14.70 4.85 -20.03
N ASP A 153 13.93 5.92 -20.05
CA ASP A 153 13.97 6.91 -21.15
C ASP A 153 14.90 8.08 -20.79
N SER A 154 16.10 8.08 -21.38
CA SER A 154 17.10 9.14 -21.18
C SER A 154 16.65 10.54 -21.65
N ASN A 155 15.60 10.62 -22.48
CA ASN A 155 15.03 11.91 -22.92
C ASN A 155 14.10 12.54 -21.87
N ARG A 156 13.85 11.86 -20.74
CA ARG A 156 13.00 12.32 -19.63
C ARG A 156 13.78 12.52 -18.34
N PRO A 157 14.64 13.55 -18.26
CA PRO A 157 15.61 13.67 -17.17
C PRO A 157 14.99 14.03 -15.81
N LYS A 158 13.77 14.58 -15.75
CA LYS A 158 13.19 15.13 -14.53
C LYS A 158 12.92 14.04 -13.47
N TYR A 159 12.35 12.91 -13.88
CA TYR A 159 11.97 11.80 -12.99
C TYR A 159 12.82 10.57 -13.32
N ASN A 160 14.13 10.76 -13.26
CA ASN A 160 15.12 9.72 -13.49
C ASN A 160 15.37 8.88 -12.21
N LEU A 161 16.26 7.90 -12.31
CA LEU A 161 16.59 7.03 -11.19
C LEU A 161 17.16 7.82 -9.99
N ASP A 162 18.04 8.78 -10.23
CA ASP A 162 18.66 9.60 -9.18
C ASP A 162 17.63 10.43 -8.41
N TYR A 163 16.60 10.93 -9.10
CA TYR A 163 15.48 11.63 -8.44
C TYR A 163 14.84 10.76 -7.38
N TYR A 164 14.50 9.50 -7.70
CA TYR A 164 13.85 8.59 -6.76
C TYR A 164 14.78 8.14 -5.63
N VAL A 165 16.06 7.90 -5.94
CA VAL A 165 17.07 7.55 -4.94
C VAL A 165 17.26 8.70 -3.93
N ASN A 166 17.38 9.94 -4.40
CA ASN A 166 17.53 11.09 -3.52
C ASN A 166 16.28 11.30 -2.66
N MET A 167 15.09 11.20 -3.28
CA MET A 167 13.84 11.29 -2.53
C MET A 167 13.74 10.22 -1.44
N ALA A 168 14.08 8.97 -1.75
CA ALA A 168 14.05 7.90 -0.76
C ALA A 168 14.93 8.19 0.45
N LYS A 169 16.12 8.74 0.24
CA LYS A 169 17.02 9.18 1.32
C LYS A 169 16.40 10.30 2.17
N GLU A 170 15.73 11.24 1.54
CA GLU A 170 15.03 12.32 2.25
C GLU A 170 13.86 11.78 3.07
N LEU A 171 13.08 10.83 2.54
CA LEU A 171 11.99 10.17 3.25
C LEU A 171 12.49 9.36 4.45
N GLU A 172 13.58 8.60 4.30
CA GLU A 172 14.21 7.88 5.41
C GLU A 172 14.66 8.85 6.49
N LYS A 173 15.34 9.95 6.11
CA LYS A 173 15.76 11.00 7.03
C LYS A 173 14.59 11.69 7.74
N ALA A 174 13.45 11.83 7.06
CA ALA A 174 12.21 12.37 7.64
C ALA A 174 11.53 11.40 8.62
N GLY A 175 12.02 10.18 8.75
CA GLY A 175 11.54 9.21 9.73
C GLY A 175 10.66 8.09 9.17
N ALA A 176 10.69 7.84 7.87
CA ALA A 176 10.02 6.67 7.29
C ALA A 176 10.54 5.37 7.93
N ASN A 177 9.63 4.50 8.33
CA ASN A 177 9.96 3.13 8.75
C ASN A 177 10.01 2.17 7.56
N ILE A 178 9.28 2.49 6.50
CA ILE A 178 9.20 1.75 5.24
C ILE A 178 9.09 2.80 4.14
N ILE A 179 9.77 2.59 3.02
CA ILE A 179 9.58 3.40 1.81
C ILE A 179 8.72 2.62 0.83
N ALA A 180 7.60 3.22 0.41
CA ALA A 180 6.75 2.64 -0.60
C ALA A 180 7.03 3.29 -1.97
N ILE A 181 7.20 2.48 -3.00
CA ILE A 181 7.12 2.91 -4.39
C ILE A 181 5.64 2.84 -4.78
N LYS A 182 5.03 4.00 -5.05
CA LYS A 182 3.60 4.07 -5.42
C LYS A 182 3.45 4.38 -6.90
N ASP A 183 3.22 3.34 -7.68
CA ASP A 183 2.89 3.42 -9.10
C ASP A 183 1.37 3.38 -9.29
N MET A 184 0.74 4.53 -9.31
CA MET A 184 -0.72 4.68 -9.35
C MET A 184 -1.35 4.36 -10.70
N ALA A 185 -0.55 4.24 -11.77
CA ALA A 185 -1.05 4.11 -13.14
C ALA A 185 -0.49 2.90 -13.90
N GLY A 186 0.26 2.03 -13.24
CA GLY A 186 0.88 0.86 -13.89
C GLY A 186 1.95 1.23 -14.91
N LEU A 187 2.72 2.30 -14.63
CA LEU A 187 3.77 2.80 -15.53
C LEU A 187 5.11 2.07 -15.36
N LEU A 188 5.32 1.44 -14.23
CA LEU A 188 6.58 0.84 -13.85
C LEU A 188 6.83 -0.44 -14.66
N LYS A 189 7.67 -0.31 -15.68
CA LYS A 189 8.07 -1.43 -16.54
C LYS A 189 8.91 -2.46 -15.77
N PRO A 190 8.92 -3.74 -16.18
CA PRO A 190 9.65 -4.79 -15.44
C PRO A 190 11.14 -4.48 -15.21
N GLN A 191 11.85 -4.01 -16.23
CA GLN A 191 13.27 -3.64 -16.06
C GLN A 191 13.43 -2.39 -15.19
N ALA A 192 12.50 -1.43 -15.28
CA ALA A 192 12.50 -0.26 -14.40
C ALA A 192 12.26 -0.65 -12.94
N ALA A 193 11.38 -1.62 -12.68
CA ALA A 193 11.13 -2.15 -11.34
C ALA A 193 12.40 -2.75 -10.73
N TYR A 194 13.10 -3.58 -11.51
CA TYR A 194 14.39 -4.14 -11.07
C TYR A 194 15.40 -3.04 -10.74
N ASN A 195 15.63 -2.12 -11.67
CA ASN A 195 16.63 -1.06 -11.51
C ASN A 195 16.31 -0.16 -10.32
N LEU A 196 15.05 0.25 -10.18
CA LEU A 196 14.62 1.14 -9.11
C LEU A 196 14.74 0.46 -7.74
N VAL A 197 14.22 -0.76 -7.59
CA VAL A 197 14.30 -1.49 -6.32
C VAL A 197 15.75 -1.76 -5.94
N SER A 198 16.60 -2.23 -6.87
CA SER A 198 18.04 -2.44 -6.59
C SER A 198 18.70 -1.17 -6.09
N ALA A 199 18.50 -0.03 -6.78
CA ALA A 199 19.10 1.23 -6.39
C ALA A 199 18.60 1.73 -5.03
N LEU A 200 17.33 1.54 -4.71
CA LEU A 200 16.78 1.91 -3.40
C LEU A 200 17.32 1.01 -2.29
N LYS A 201 17.42 -0.30 -2.52
CA LYS A 201 18.01 -1.24 -1.54
C LYS A 201 19.47 -0.92 -1.21
N ASP A 202 20.22 -0.38 -2.17
CA ASP A 202 21.61 0.08 -1.94
C ASP A 202 21.67 1.44 -1.25
N ALA A 203 20.62 2.27 -1.37
CA ALA A 203 20.64 3.67 -0.96
C ALA A 203 20.08 3.94 0.43
N VAL A 204 19.15 3.10 0.92
CA VAL A 204 18.46 3.25 2.21
C VAL A 204 18.51 1.96 3.02
N THR A 205 18.31 2.08 4.34
CA THR A 205 18.37 0.95 5.28
C THR A 205 17.00 0.37 5.63
N VAL A 206 15.95 1.12 5.37
CA VAL A 206 14.57 0.71 5.66
C VAL A 206 14.00 -0.22 4.58
N PRO A 207 13.01 -1.07 4.88
CA PRO A 207 12.37 -1.93 3.91
C PRO A 207 11.73 -1.15 2.75
N ILE A 208 11.68 -1.79 1.58
CA ILE A 208 11.03 -1.27 0.36
C ILE A 208 9.72 -2.02 0.13
N HIS A 209 8.64 -1.28 -0.04
CA HIS A 209 7.32 -1.78 -0.38
C HIS A 209 6.95 -1.32 -1.79
N LEU A 210 6.48 -2.21 -2.66
CA LEU A 210 6.07 -1.85 -4.02
C LEU A 210 4.58 -2.00 -4.22
N HIS A 211 3.96 -0.91 -4.68
CA HIS A 211 2.55 -0.82 -5.07
C HIS A 211 2.43 -0.45 -6.54
N THR A 212 1.68 -1.21 -7.32
CA THR A 212 1.31 -0.86 -8.69
C THR A 212 -0.10 -1.34 -9.03
N HIS A 213 -0.66 -0.82 -10.12
CA HIS A 213 -1.95 -1.24 -10.69
C HIS A 213 -1.75 -2.05 -11.97
N GLU A 214 -2.64 -2.99 -12.26
CA GLU A 214 -2.53 -3.93 -13.38
C GLU A 214 -2.98 -3.33 -14.73
N GLY A 215 -3.32 -2.06 -14.78
CA GLY A 215 -3.88 -1.41 -15.98
C GLY A 215 -3.06 -1.53 -17.26
N SER A 216 -1.75 -1.76 -17.15
CA SER A 216 -0.86 -2.00 -18.29
C SER A 216 -0.71 -3.46 -18.70
N GLY A 217 -1.21 -4.42 -17.90
CA GLY A 217 -1.01 -5.86 -18.09
C GLY A 217 0.40 -6.37 -17.80
N ASN A 218 1.26 -5.55 -17.18
CA ASN A 218 2.66 -5.90 -16.90
C ASN A 218 2.99 -6.04 -15.41
N ALA A 219 2.04 -5.76 -14.51
CA ALA A 219 2.35 -5.58 -13.10
C ALA A 219 2.86 -6.87 -12.43
N ILE A 220 2.33 -8.05 -12.77
CA ILE A 220 2.85 -9.34 -12.27
C ILE A 220 4.32 -9.50 -12.66
N TYR A 221 4.68 -9.19 -13.91
CA TYR A 221 6.07 -9.30 -14.35
C TYR A 221 6.97 -8.25 -13.70
N SER A 222 6.46 -7.03 -13.52
CA SER A 222 7.18 -5.97 -12.79
C SER A 222 7.43 -6.37 -11.33
N TYR A 223 6.46 -6.99 -10.67
CA TYR A 223 6.62 -7.53 -9.32
C TYR A 223 7.65 -8.66 -9.26
N GLY A 224 7.62 -9.60 -10.21
CA GLY A 224 8.64 -10.64 -10.29
C GLY A 224 10.05 -10.06 -10.38
N ARG A 225 10.25 -9.07 -11.25
CA ARG A 225 11.53 -8.36 -11.37
C ARG A 225 11.91 -7.57 -10.12
N ALA A 226 10.94 -6.99 -9.41
CA ALA A 226 11.18 -6.34 -8.12
C ALA A 226 11.57 -7.35 -7.03
N VAL A 227 10.97 -8.55 -7.04
CA VAL A 227 11.36 -9.65 -6.12
C VAL A 227 12.77 -10.10 -6.39
N ASP A 228 13.19 -10.25 -7.66
CA ASP A 228 14.60 -10.53 -8.03
C ASP A 228 15.55 -9.46 -7.47
N ALA A 229 15.13 -8.20 -7.48
CA ALA A 229 15.90 -7.05 -6.98
C ALA A 229 15.89 -6.89 -5.45
N GLY A 230 15.11 -7.69 -4.74
CA GLY A 230 15.11 -7.71 -3.27
C GLY A 230 14.04 -6.86 -2.61
N VAL A 231 12.92 -6.51 -3.28
CA VAL A 231 11.79 -5.83 -2.65
C VAL A 231 11.29 -6.61 -1.43
N ASP A 232 10.91 -5.92 -0.36
CA ASP A 232 10.53 -6.58 0.89
C ASP A 232 9.04 -6.92 0.95
N VAL A 233 8.19 -6.03 0.44
CA VAL A 233 6.72 -6.18 0.45
C VAL A 233 6.15 -5.77 -0.90
N ILE A 234 5.07 -6.44 -1.36
CA ILE A 234 4.31 -6.08 -2.56
C ILE A 234 2.80 -6.06 -2.28
N ASP A 235 2.09 -5.13 -2.93
CA ASP A 235 0.64 -4.99 -2.82
C ASP A 235 -0.09 -5.87 -3.83
N LEU A 236 -1.03 -6.66 -3.34
CA LEU A 236 -1.82 -7.58 -4.15
C LEU A 236 -3.29 -7.55 -3.72
N ALA A 237 -4.17 -8.10 -4.54
CA ALA A 237 -5.57 -8.29 -4.19
C ALA A 237 -5.99 -9.75 -4.40
N TYR A 238 -6.99 -10.23 -3.67
CA TYR A 238 -7.63 -11.50 -3.97
C TYR A 238 -8.15 -11.52 -5.40
N SER A 239 -8.10 -12.68 -6.06
CA SER A 239 -8.41 -12.83 -7.49
C SER A 239 -9.73 -12.21 -7.91
N ALA A 240 -10.77 -12.29 -7.05
CA ALA A 240 -12.08 -11.71 -7.30
C ALA A 240 -12.08 -10.17 -7.39
N PHE A 241 -11.06 -9.51 -6.84
CA PHE A 241 -10.89 -8.05 -6.79
C PHE A 241 -9.58 -7.58 -7.45
N ALA A 242 -8.92 -8.46 -8.18
CA ALA A 242 -7.64 -8.18 -8.81
C ALA A 242 -7.79 -7.75 -10.28
N ASN A 243 -6.69 -7.28 -10.84
CA ASN A 243 -6.49 -6.95 -12.24
C ASN A 243 -7.28 -5.71 -12.72
N GLY A 244 -7.21 -5.41 -14.01
CA GLY A 244 -7.81 -4.19 -14.56
C GLY A 244 -7.23 -2.94 -13.90
N THR A 245 -8.08 -2.10 -13.30
CA THR A 245 -7.66 -0.89 -12.58
C THR A 245 -7.21 -1.17 -11.14
N SER A 246 -7.33 -2.41 -10.67
CA SER A 246 -6.90 -2.86 -9.33
C SER A 246 -5.44 -3.33 -9.32
N GLN A 247 -5.01 -3.90 -8.20
CA GLN A 247 -3.71 -4.53 -8.05
C GLN A 247 -3.67 -5.90 -8.72
N PRO A 248 -2.47 -6.46 -8.97
CA PRO A 248 -2.32 -7.82 -9.45
C PRO A 248 -2.92 -8.86 -8.49
N SER A 249 -3.32 -10.01 -9.06
CA SER A 249 -3.86 -11.11 -8.30
C SER A 249 -2.83 -11.74 -7.37
N MET A 250 -3.19 -11.89 -6.10
CA MET A 250 -2.38 -12.56 -5.07
C MET A 250 -2.14 -14.03 -5.42
N ASN A 251 -3.19 -14.73 -5.89
CA ASN A 251 -3.09 -16.12 -6.33
C ASN A 251 -2.11 -16.26 -7.51
N SER A 252 -2.28 -15.41 -8.53
CA SER A 252 -1.38 -15.43 -9.70
C SER A 252 0.07 -15.13 -9.33
N MET A 253 0.29 -14.18 -8.44
CA MET A 253 1.65 -13.84 -7.99
C MET A 253 2.29 -14.97 -7.17
N TYR A 254 1.51 -15.65 -6.32
CA TYR A 254 1.99 -16.82 -5.59
C TYR A 254 2.50 -17.91 -6.54
N TYR A 255 1.71 -18.24 -7.59
CA TYR A 255 2.12 -19.21 -8.59
C TYR A 255 3.28 -18.72 -9.47
N ALA A 256 3.33 -17.42 -9.79
CA ALA A 256 4.44 -16.83 -10.54
C ALA A 256 5.79 -16.94 -9.80
N LEU A 257 5.75 -17.03 -8.46
CA LEU A 257 6.93 -17.21 -7.62
C LEU A 257 7.22 -18.69 -7.30
N SER A 258 6.51 -19.66 -7.91
CA SER A 258 6.73 -21.07 -7.65
C SER A 258 8.17 -21.48 -7.98
N GLY A 259 8.88 -22.02 -6.98
CA GLY A 259 10.29 -22.39 -7.10
C GLY A 259 11.28 -21.25 -6.95
N HIS A 260 10.80 -20.03 -6.70
CA HIS A 260 11.67 -18.90 -6.38
C HIS A 260 12.08 -18.92 -4.90
N ASP A 261 13.37 -18.66 -4.60
CA ASP A 261 13.91 -18.68 -3.22
C ASP A 261 13.20 -17.74 -2.24
N ARG A 262 12.49 -16.75 -2.76
CA ARG A 262 11.75 -15.76 -1.98
C ARG A 262 10.23 -15.96 -2.01
N GLN A 263 9.73 -17.09 -2.50
CA GLN A 263 8.31 -17.41 -2.47
C GLN A 263 7.78 -17.38 -1.03
N PRO A 264 6.66 -16.69 -0.75
CA PRO A 264 6.07 -16.68 0.60
C PRO A 264 5.42 -18.03 0.94
N GLU A 265 5.40 -18.36 2.22
CA GLU A 265 4.58 -19.47 2.71
C GLU A 265 3.13 -18.99 2.86
N MET A 266 2.22 -19.56 2.06
CA MET A 266 0.80 -19.22 2.07
C MET A 266 -0.06 -20.47 1.86
N ASN A 267 -1.24 -20.49 2.45
CA ASN A 267 -2.23 -21.53 2.18
C ASN A 267 -3.01 -21.16 0.92
N ILE A 268 -2.52 -21.63 -0.23
CA ILE A 268 -3.10 -21.29 -1.54
C ILE A 268 -4.51 -21.86 -1.71
N ASP A 269 -4.76 -23.09 -1.24
CA ASP A 269 -6.07 -23.74 -1.35
C ASP A 269 -7.14 -22.89 -0.65
N TYR A 270 -6.78 -22.36 0.51
CA TYR A 270 -7.68 -21.47 1.24
C TYR A 270 -7.90 -20.12 0.54
N MET A 271 -6.86 -19.60 -0.12
CA MET A 271 -6.99 -18.37 -0.90
C MET A 271 -7.91 -18.56 -2.13
N GLU A 272 -7.93 -19.75 -2.71
CA GLU A 272 -8.78 -20.07 -3.85
C GLU A 272 -10.26 -20.26 -3.48
N GLU A 273 -10.54 -20.58 -2.23
CA GLU A 273 -11.91 -20.68 -1.71
C GLU A 273 -12.54 -19.32 -1.35
N MET A 274 -11.74 -18.24 -1.30
CA MET A 274 -12.15 -16.88 -0.92
C MET A 274 -12.56 -16.06 -2.13
#